data_69a1b3fd42cc5f8f96663eec1ec8d13f
#
_entry.id   69a1b3fd42cc5f8f96663eec1ec8d13f
#
_cell.length_a   1.000
_cell.length_b   1.000
_cell.length_c   1.000
_cell.angle_alpha   90.00
_cell.angle_beta   90.00
_cell.angle_gamma   90.00
#
_symmetry.space_group_name_H-M   'P 1'
#
loop_
_entity.id
_entity.type
_entity.pdbx_description
1 polymer ?
#
loop_
_entity_poly.entity_id
_entity_poly.type
_entity_poly.pdbx_seq_one_letter_code
_entity_poly.pdbx_strand_id
1 'polypeptide(L)'
;MRILCIGDVVGSVGCEFLRNNLPAFKRFNSIDLVICNGENSADGNGITPVSAQHLFDSGVDAITLGNHSFRRKEVYDLLDSSEFIARPYNFSSKSVPGHGVINLDMGRRVVSIVNLMGNIDVENGLQNAFEAADEALKLAEGKIIIVDFHAEATSEKRAMGYYLDGRVSALFGTHTHVQTSDATVLPNGTGYITDAGMTGTIHSVLGVKTDIIINRLKTGLPARFDLAKGDCKLEGVVFEVDDSSAKCISAESIRIE
;
A
#
# COMPACT_ATOMS: atom_id res chain seq x y z
N MET A 1 1.73 -10.61 16.68
CA MET A 1 0.81 -9.69 15.99
C MET A 1 0.68 -10.10 14.54
N ARG A 2 -0.56 -10.20 14.02
CA ARG A 2 -0.80 -10.55 12.61
C ARG A 2 -1.27 -9.29 11.86
N ILE A 3 -0.51 -8.91 10.84
CA ILE A 3 -0.71 -7.66 10.09
C ILE A 3 -1.03 -8.04 8.64
N LEU A 4 -2.18 -7.61 8.14
CA LEU A 4 -2.57 -7.74 6.74
C LEU A 4 -2.21 -6.45 6.00
N CYS A 5 -1.33 -6.55 5.01
CA CYS A 5 -1.03 -5.48 4.07
C CYS A 5 -1.69 -5.81 2.72
N ILE A 6 -2.65 -5.00 2.32
CA ILE A 6 -3.43 -5.14 1.08
C ILE A 6 -2.80 -4.26 0.01
N GLY A 7 -2.67 -4.78 -1.20
CA GLY A 7 -2.20 -4.01 -2.35
C GLY A 7 -3.17 -2.90 -2.77
N ASP A 8 -2.95 -2.35 -3.95
CA ASP A 8 -3.72 -1.20 -4.46
C ASP A 8 -5.21 -1.50 -4.58
N VAL A 9 -6.06 -0.74 -3.86
CA VAL A 9 -7.52 -0.84 -3.96
C VAL A 9 -8.00 0.01 -5.13
N VAL A 10 -8.60 -0.64 -6.15
CA VAL A 10 -8.90 0.01 -7.43
C VAL A 10 -10.40 0.24 -7.60
N GLY A 11 -10.79 1.52 -7.55
CA GLY A 11 -12.13 2.03 -7.83
C GLY A 11 -13.20 1.52 -6.87
N SER A 12 -14.44 1.91 -7.14
CA SER A 12 -15.60 1.51 -6.31
C SER A 12 -15.81 0.00 -6.27
N VAL A 13 -15.48 -0.70 -7.35
CA VAL A 13 -15.62 -2.16 -7.43
C VAL A 13 -14.68 -2.86 -6.45
N GLY A 14 -13.41 -2.41 -6.39
CA GLY A 14 -12.43 -2.89 -5.40
C GLY A 14 -12.83 -2.55 -3.97
N CYS A 15 -13.30 -1.32 -3.73
CA CYS A 15 -13.78 -0.90 -2.42
C CYS A 15 -14.96 -1.75 -1.92
N GLU A 16 -15.94 -2.04 -2.77
CA GLU A 16 -17.08 -2.90 -2.42
C GLU A 16 -16.67 -4.35 -2.18
N PHE A 17 -15.77 -4.90 -3.00
CA PHE A 17 -15.26 -6.25 -2.80
C PHE A 17 -14.54 -6.38 -1.46
N LEU A 18 -13.71 -5.39 -1.13
CA LEU A 18 -13.02 -5.30 0.16
C LEU A 18 -14.03 -5.26 1.32
N ARG A 19 -15.05 -4.39 1.24
CA ARG A 19 -16.09 -4.26 2.27
C ARG A 19 -16.81 -5.58 2.56
N ASN A 20 -17.10 -6.34 1.52
CA ASN A 20 -17.86 -7.59 1.64
C ASN A 20 -17.01 -8.74 2.21
N ASN A 21 -15.69 -8.73 2.02
CA ASN A 21 -14.82 -9.86 2.35
C ASN A 21 -13.89 -9.62 3.54
N LEU A 22 -13.38 -8.40 3.71
CA LEU A 22 -12.38 -8.09 4.73
C LEU A 22 -12.82 -8.36 6.17
N PRO A 23 -14.06 -8.00 6.60
CA PRO A 23 -14.47 -8.23 8.00
C PRO A 23 -14.48 -9.71 8.39
N ALA A 24 -14.90 -10.58 7.48
CA ALA A 24 -14.87 -12.03 7.69
C ALA A 24 -13.45 -12.56 7.72
N PHE A 25 -12.61 -12.17 6.74
CA PHE A 25 -11.21 -12.57 6.66
C PHE A 25 -10.42 -12.13 7.91
N LYS A 26 -10.56 -10.87 8.34
CA LYS A 26 -9.94 -10.31 9.54
C LYS A 26 -10.25 -11.17 10.78
N ARG A 27 -11.50 -11.54 10.96
CA ARG A 27 -11.94 -12.35 12.09
C ARG A 27 -11.44 -13.80 12.03
N PHE A 28 -11.58 -14.48 10.87
CA PHE A 28 -11.20 -15.89 10.74
C PHE A 28 -9.68 -16.09 10.82
N ASN A 29 -8.90 -15.11 10.39
CA ASN A 29 -7.43 -15.19 10.39
C ASN A 29 -6.80 -14.46 11.58
N SER A 30 -7.61 -13.97 12.54
CA SER A 30 -7.14 -13.25 13.73
C SER A 30 -6.18 -12.10 13.36
N ILE A 31 -6.58 -11.29 12.38
CA ILE A 31 -5.80 -10.12 11.95
C ILE A 31 -5.95 -8.99 12.95
N ASP A 32 -4.84 -8.53 13.50
CA ASP A 32 -4.79 -7.44 14.49
C ASP A 32 -4.81 -6.06 13.83
N LEU A 33 -4.16 -5.90 12.66
CA LEU A 33 -4.02 -4.64 11.95
C LEU A 33 -4.16 -4.86 10.44
N VAL A 34 -4.90 -3.97 9.78
CA VAL A 34 -5.07 -3.95 8.33
C VAL A 34 -4.56 -2.63 7.77
N ILE A 35 -3.60 -2.71 6.86
CA ILE A 35 -3.07 -1.59 6.08
C ILE A 35 -3.43 -1.84 4.62
N CYS A 36 -3.91 -0.83 3.90
CA CYS A 36 -4.11 -0.96 2.45
C CYS A 36 -3.55 0.23 1.68
N ASN A 37 -3.10 0.02 0.46
CA ASN A 37 -2.84 1.13 -0.44
C ASN A 37 -4.15 1.59 -1.07
N GLY A 38 -4.55 2.84 -0.77
CA GLY A 38 -5.84 3.43 -1.17
C GLY A 38 -5.73 4.42 -2.32
N GLU A 39 -4.56 4.62 -2.93
CA GLU A 39 -4.34 5.69 -3.90
C GLU A 39 -5.21 5.60 -5.16
N ASN A 40 -5.75 4.41 -5.46
CA ASN A 40 -6.58 4.15 -6.63
C ASN A 40 -8.07 3.96 -6.31
N SER A 41 -8.50 4.22 -5.06
CA SER A 41 -9.85 3.97 -4.57
C SER A 41 -10.92 4.88 -5.20
N ALA A 42 -10.56 6.10 -5.63
CA ALA A 42 -11.45 7.03 -6.31
C ALA A 42 -11.34 6.87 -7.83
N ASP A 43 -12.21 6.06 -8.41
CA ASP A 43 -12.28 5.82 -9.86
C ASP A 43 -10.96 5.36 -10.51
N GLY A 44 -10.11 4.67 -9.73
CA GLY A 44 -8.81 4.18 -10.19
C GLY A 44 -7.73 5.27 -10.32
N ASN A 45 -7.94 6.48 -9.79
CA ASN A 45 -6.98 7.58 -9.91
C ASN A 45 -7.16 8.59 -8.77
N GLY A 46 -6.43 8.41 -7.70
CA GLY A 46 -6.49 9.19 -6.48
C GLY A 46 -7.39 8.59 -5.40
N ILE A 47 -7.47 9.28 -4.29
CA ILE A 47 -8.33 9.01 -3.15
C ILE A 47 -9.16 10.27 -2.83
N THR A 48 -10.37 10.09 -2.34
CA THR A 48 -11.24 11.17 -1.86
C THR A 48 -11.62 10.93 -0.40
N PRO A 49 -12.12 11.94 0.35
CA PRO A 49 -12.65 11.73 1.69
C PRO A 49 -13.71 10.61 1.75
N VAL A 50 -14.56 10.53 0.71
CA VAL A 50 -15.59 9.49 0.63
C VAL A 50 -15.01 8.10 0.46
N SER A 51 -14.04 7.92 -0.46
CA SER A 51 -13.41 6.61 -0.65
C SER A 51 -12.54 6.21 0.53
N ALA A 52 -11.84 7.16 1.19
CA ALA A 52 -11.10 6.90 2.42
C ALA A 52 -12.01 6.42 3.55
N GLN A 53 -13.14 7.11 3.77
CA GLN A 53 -14.12 6.71 4.77
C GLN A 53 -14.69 5.30 4.47
N HIS A 54 -14.97 5.01 3.19
CA HIS A 54 -15.44 3.69 2.78
C HIS A 54 -14.42 2.59 3.13
N LEU A 55 -13.12 2.83 2.93
CA LEU A 55 -12.05 1.88 3.31
C LEU A 55 -12.01 1.66 4.83
N PHE A 56 -12.07 2.73 5.63
CA PHE A 56 -12.13 2.62 7.09
C PHE A 56 -13.38 1.87 7.57
N ASP A 57 -14.54 2.18 7.03
CA ASP A 57 -15.81 1.50 7.35
C ASP A 57 -15.79 0.00 6.95
N SER A 58 -14.92 -0.37 6.04
CA SER A 58 -14.70 -1.75 5.61
C SER A 58 -13.78 -2.54 6.55
N GLY A 59 -13.16 -1.88 7.54
CA GLY A 59 -12.28 -2.51 8.54
C GLY A 59 -10.78 -2.34 8.27
N VAL A 60 -10.40 -1.42 7.39
CA VAL A 60 -9.01 -0.95 7.22
C VAL A 60 -8.66 -0.04 8.41
N ASP A 61 -7.50 -0.25 9.00
CA ASP A 61 -7.03 0.51 10.16
C ASP A 61 -6.09 1.66 9.74
N ALA A 62 -5.38 1.52 8.60
CA ALA A 62 -4.53 2.57 8.03
C ALA A 62 -4.46 2.49 6.50
N ILE A 63 -4.29 3.65 5.87
CA ILE A 63 -4.20 3.78 4.42
C ILE A 63 -2.81 4.33 4.05
N THR A 64 -2.15 3.69 3.08
CA THR A 64 -0.98 4.22 2.39
C THR A 64 -1.36 4.68 0.99
N LEU A 65 -0.52 5.50 0.39
CA LEU A 65 -0.74 6.09 -0.93
C LEU A 65 0.49 5.90 -1.83
N GLY A 66 0.49 6.55 -3.01
CA GLY A 66 1.58 6.52 -3.97
C GLY A 66 1.60 7.77 -4.86
N ASN A 67 1.91 7.61 -6.15
CA ASN A 67 2.00 8.71 -7.09
C ASN A 67 0.66 9.39 -7.42
N HIS A 68 -0.46 8.79 -7.04
CA HIS A 68 -1.78 9.40 -7.16
C HIS A 68 -2.25 10.16 -5.92
N SER A 69 -1.41 10.33 -4.89
CA SER A 69 -1.76 10.97 -3.61
C SER A 69 -2.48 12.33 -3.77
N PHE A 70 -2.06 13.11 -4.76
CA PHE A 70 -2.54 14.50 -4.94
C PHE A 70 -3.41 14.68 -6.20
N ARG A 71 -3.93 13.60 -6.79
CA ARG A 71 -4.80 13.67 -7.99
C ARG A 71 -6.17 14.29 -7.71
N ARG A 72 -6.63 14.25 -6.45
CA ARG A 72 -7.93 14.77 -6.00
C ARG A 72 -7.70 15.83 -4.94
N LYS A 73 -7.99 17.10 -5.24
CA LYS A 73 -7.75 18.21 -4.31
C LYS A 73 -8.58 18.12 -3.04
N GLU A 74 -9.77 17.54 -3.13
CA GLU A 74 -10.70 17.36 -2.01
C GLU A 74 -10.15 16.50 -0.87
N VAL A 75 -9.04 15.79 -1.08
CA VAL A 75 -8.41 14.97 -0.03
C VAL A 75 -7.38 15.76 0.80
N TYR A 76 -6.95 16.95 0.37
CA TYR A 76 -5.80 17.64 0.99
C TYR A 76 -6.02 17.94 2.47
N ASP A 77 -7.19 18.48 2.84
CA ASP A 77 -7.52 18.77 4.23
C ASP A 77 -7.59 17.48 5.08
N LEU A 78 -8.05 16.37 4.48
CA LEU A 78 -8.07 15.08 5.14
C LEU A 78 -6.65 14.55 5.36
N LEU A 79 -5.74 14.72 4.39
CA LEU A 79 -4.35 14.29 4.54
C LEU A 79 -3.64 15.03 5.67
N ASP A 80 -3.89 16.34 5.83
CA ASP A 80 -3.29 17.16 6.90
C ASP A 80 -3.85 16.82 8.28
N SER A 81 -5.12 16.42 8.37
CA SER A 81 -5.79 16.16 9.65
C SER A 81 -5.80 14.70 10.08
N SER A 82 -5.52 13.75 9.19
CA SER A 82 -5.62 12.33 9.47
C SER A 82 -4.34 11.75 10.07
N GLU A 83 -4.49 11.05 11.19
CA GLU A 83 -3.43 10.24 11.82
C GLU A 83 -3.40 8.79 11.27
N PHE A 84 -4.27 8.47 10.29
CA PHE A 84 -4.46 7.12 9.75
C PHE A 84 -4.14 6.99 8.27
N ILE A 85 -3.68 8.07 7.62
CA ILE A 85 -3.33 8.08 6.20
C ILE A 85 -1.89 8.54 6.02
N ALA A 86 -1.05 7.68 5.44
CA ALA A 86 0.33 8.01 5.08
C ALA A 86 0.45 8.21 3.56
N ARG A 87 0.93 9.39 3.14
CA ARG A 87 1.37 9.62 1.75
C ARG A 87 2.88 9.35 1.63
N PRO A 88 3.45 9.16 0.42
CA PRO A 88 4.89 8.98 0.30
C PRO A 88 5.69 10.10 0.98
N TYR A 89 6.64 9.70 1.82
CA TYR A 89 7.47 10.63 2.61
C TYR A 89 8.40 11.46 1.74
N ASN A 90 8.90 10.87 0.65
CA ASN A 90 9.97 11.41 -0.17
C ASN A 90 9.56 12.40 -1.27
N PHE A 91 8.39 13.05 -1.16
CA PHE A 91 8.16 14.26 -1.95
C PHE A 91 9.19 15.35 -1.59
N SER A 92 9.77 16.01 -2.59
CA SER A 92 10.85 16.98 -2.38
C SER A 92 10.41 18.20 -1.57
N SER A 93 9.17 18.66 -1.75
CA SER A 93 8.60 19.74 -0.95
C SER A 93 8.02 19.22 0.36
N LYS A 94 8.46 19.78 1.47
CA LYS A 94 7.88 19.50 2.80
C LYS A 94 6.54 20.20 3.04
N SER A 95 6.10 21.09 2.13
CA SER A 95 4.83 21.80 2.22
C SER A 95 3.66 21.07 1.56
N VAL A 96 3.86 19.87 1.03
CA VAL A 96 2.76 19.04 0.51
C VAL A 96 1.88 18.52 1.64
N PRO A 97 0.55 18.45 1.46
CA PRO A 97 -0.37 17.99 2.50
C PRO A 97 -0.07 16.58 3.02
N GLY A 98 -0.29 16.38 4.30
CA GLY A 98 -0.24 15.08 4.96
C GLY A 98 1.14 14.64 5.45
N HIS A 99 1.16 13.43 6.01
CA HIS A 99 2.30 12.84 6.69
C HIS A 99 2.80 11.61 5.95
N GLY A 100 4.12 11.38 5.95
CA GLY A 100 4.72 10.18 5.33
C GLY A 100 5.02 9.07 6.34
N VAL A 101 4.90 9.37 7.62
CA VAL A 101 5.00 8.45 8.75
C VAL A 101 3.80 8.69 9.65
N ILE A 102 3.11 7.63 10.02
CA ILE A 102 2.02 7.64 11.00
C ILE A 102 2.32 6.63 12.11
N ASN A 103 1.95 6.97 13.34
CA ASN A 103 2.20 6.17 14.52
C ASN A 103 0.86 5.80 15.17
N LEU A 104 0.46 4.55 15.02
CA LEU A 104 -0.84 4.05 15.51
C LEU A 104 -0.72 3.52 16.92
N ASP A 105 -1.42 4.13 17.85
CA ASP A 105 -1.57 3.60 19.21
C ASP A 105 -2.57 2.43 19.22
N MET A 106 -2.06 1.22 19.40
CA MET A 106 -2.84 -0.01 19.53
C MET A 106 -3.10 -0.36 21.00
N GLY A 107 -2.96 0.59 21.91
CA GLY A 107 -3.17 0.49 23.35
C GLY A 107 -2.01 -0.16 24.10
N ARG A 108 -1.54 -1.32 23.67
CA ARG A 108 -0.39 -2.02 24.29
C ARG A 108 0.94 -1.72 23.60
N ARG A 109 0.88 -1.18 22.41
CA ARG A 109 2.05 -0.89 21.54
C ARG A 109 1.71 0.19 20.53
N VAL A 110 2.72 0.88 20.07
CA VAL A 110 2.65 1.76 18.91
C VAL A 110 3.17 0.98 17.69
N VAL A 111 2.45 1.04 16.58
CA VAL A 111 2.88 0.54 15.27
C VAL A 111 3.13 1.73 14.37
N SER A 112 4.33 1.85 13.82
CA SER A 112 4.66 2.90 12.87
C SER A 112 4.49 2.41 11.45
N ILE A 113 3.86 3.20 10.60
CA ILE A 113 3.68 2.93 9.17
C ILE A 113 4.42 4.02 8.42
N VAL A 114 5.32 3.61 7.54
CA VAL A 114 6.12 4.46 6.67
C VAL A 114 5.69 4.21 5.24
N ASN A 115 5.36 5.27 4.51
CA ASN A 115 5.09 5.18 3.09
C ASN A 115 6.21 5.86 2.31
N LEU A 116 6.77 5.17 1.33
CA LEU A 116 7.84 5.63 0.47
C LEU A 116 7.48 5.40 -0.99
N MET A 117 8.06 6.18 -1.89
CA MET A 117 7.89 6.01 -3.34
C MET A 117 9.23 5.79 -4.02
N GLY A 118 9.28 4.89 -5.00
CA GLY A 118 10.46 4.63 -5.81
C GLY A 118 10.86 5.80 -6.69
N ASN A 119 12.12 5.83 -7.09
CA ASN A 119 12.66 6.87 -7.97
C ASN A 119 12.69 6.43 -9.45
N ILE A 120 12.54 5.13 -9.73
CA ILE A 120 12.63 4.59 -11.10
C ILE A 120 11.23 4.49 -11.71
N ASP A 121 10.97 5.26 -12.75
CA ASP A 121 9.76 5.23 -13.60
C ASP A 121 8.41 5.39 -12.85
N VAL A 122 8.38 6.04 -11.68
CA VAL A 122 7.15 6.29 -10.92
C VAL A 122 6.72 7.75 -11.01
N GLU A 123 7.51 8.68 -10.45
CA GLU A 123 7.21 10.12 -10.41
C GLU A 123 8.51 10.93 -10.43
N ASN A 124 8.46 12.13 -10.99
CA ASN A 124 9.62 13.03 -11.05
C ASN A 124 9.72 13.91 -9.80
N GLY A 125 10.93 14.38 -9.50
CA GLY A 125 11.16 15.37 -8.43
C GLY A 125 11.02 14.81 -7.03
N LEU A 126 11.28 13.53 -6.82
CA LEU A 126 11.34 12.91 -5.51
C LEU A 126 12.74 13.01 -4.90
N GLN A 127 12.82 13.01 -3.56
CA GLN A 127 14.07 12.73 -2.85
C GLN A 127 14.47 11.28 -3.07
N ASN A 128 15.76 10.96 -2.91
CA ASN A 128 16.24 9.59 -2.94
C ASN A 128 15.51 8.74 -1.90
N ALA A 129 14.91 7.62 -2.33
CA ALA A 129 14.07 6.79 -1.47
C ALA A 129 14.83 6.17 -0.29
N PHE A 130 16.12 5.85 -0.46
CA PHE A 130 16.95 5.25 0.59
C PHE A 130 17.31 6.27 1.68
N GLU A 131 17.69 7.50 1.28
CA GLU A 131 17.95 8.60 2.21
C GLU A 131 16.66 8.99 2.96
N ALA A 132 15.56 9.07 2.23
CA ALA A 132 14.25 9.34 2.80
C ALA A 132 13.79 8.25 3.79
N ALA A 133 14.10 6.98 3.54
CA ALA A 133 13.86 5.90 4.48
C ALA A 133 14.60 6.12 5.80
N ASP A 134 15.88 6.51 5.73
CA ASP A 134 16.67 6.80 6.94
C ASP A 134 16.10 7.99 7.75
N GLU A 135 15.55 9.00 7.05
CA GLU A 135 14.90 10.14 7.71
C GLU A 135 13.55 9.73 8.31
N ALA A 136 12.74 8.99 7.55
CA ALA A 136 11.42 8.56 7.99
C ALA A 136 11.47 7.64 9.22
N LEU A 137 12.45 6.73 9.27
CA LEU A 137 12.64 5.84 10.41
C LEU A 137 12.96 6.57 11.73
N LYS A 138 13.51 7.79 11.67
CA LYS A 138 13.72 8.63 12.89
C LYS A 138 12.43 9.18 13.47
N LEU A 139 11.34 9.17 12.67
CA LEU A 139 10.01 9.63 13.09
C LEU A 139 9.12 8.48 13.56
N ALA A 140 9.58 7.24 13.40
CA ALA A 140 8.88 6.06 13.87
C ALA A 140 9.00 5.95 15.40
N GLU A 141 7.87 5.94 16.10
CA GLU A 141 7.80 5.83 17.56
C GLU A 141 7.60 4.37 18.02
N GLY A 142 7.01 3.55 17.15
CA GLY A 142 6.77 2.13 17.41
C GLY A 142 8.00 1.27 17.16
N LYS A 143 8.14 0.17 17.93
CA LYS A 143 9.12 -0.88 17.62
C LYS A 143 8.74 -1.68 16.39
N ILE A 144 7.43 -1.90 16.18
CA ILE A 144 6.90 -2.55 14.98
C ILE A 144 6.76 -1.47 13.92
N ILE A 145 7.52 -1.61 12.83
CA ILE A 145 7.56 -0.66 11.72
C ILE A 145 7.18 -1.41 10.43
N ILE A 146 6.15 -0.93 9.75
CA ILE A 146 5.69 -1.47 8.47
C ILE A 146 5.94 -0.42 7.39
N VAL A 147 6.56 -0.84 6.29
CA VAL A 147 6.87 0.03 5.15
C VAL A 147 6.05 -0.38 3.94
N ASP A 148 5.29 0.57 3.38
CA ASP A 148 4.77 0.46 2.01
C ASP A 148 5.76 1.16 1.07
N PHE A 149 6.35 0.39 0.15
CA PHE A 149 7.24 0.91 -0.86
C PHE A 149 6.58 0.88 -2.24
N HIS A 150 5.96 1.99 -2.58
CA HIS A 150 5.22 2.21 -3.83
C HIS A 150 6.18 2.47 -4.99
N ALA A 151 6.54 1.45 -5.75
CA ALA A 151 7.59 1.54 -6.77
C ALA A 151 7.31 0.63 -7.99
N GLU A 152 7.76 1.06 -9.17
CA GLU A 152 7.64 0.31 -10.43
C GLU A 152 8.69 -0.81 -10.50
N ALA A 153 9.98 -0.46 -10.32
CA ALA A 153 11.09 -1.35 -10.57
C ALA A 153 11.26 -2.42 -9.48
N THR A 154 11.18 -3.69 -9.86
CA THR A 154 11.39 -4.82 -8.93
C THR A 154 12.79 -4.82 -8.31
N SER A 155 13.81 -4.36 -9.06
CA SER A 155 15.18 -4.22 -8.54
C SER A 155 15.28 -3.20 -7.42
N GLU A 156 14.56 -2.07 -7.54
CA GLU A 156 14.52 -1.03 -6.50
C GLU A 156 13.78 -1.55 -5.25
N LYS A 157 12.64 -2.25 -5.43
CA LYS A 157 11.92 -2.90 -4.34
C LYS A 157 12.78 -3.90 -3.58
N ARG A 158 13.46 -4.79 -4.31
CA ARG A 158 14.37 -5.77 -3.70
C ARG A 158 15.53 -5.11 -2.96
N ALA A 159 16.14 -4.08 -3.55
CA ALA A 159 17.22 -3.34 -2.92
C ALA A 159 16.76 -2.66 -1.63
N MET A 160 15.58 -2.01 -1.62
CA MET A 160 15.01 -1.40 -0.43
C MET A 160 14.71 -2.45 0.65
N GLY A 161 14.18 -3.62 0.26
CA GLY A 161 13.96 -4.73 1.20
C GLY A 161 15.24 -5.13 1.95
N TYR A 162 16.33 -5.37 1.23
CA TYR A 162 17.63 -5.69 1.86
C TYR A 162 18.23 -4.51 2.64
N TYR A 163 18.04 -3.29 2.15
CA TYR A 163 18.53 -2.09 2.85
C TYR A 163 17.88 -1.91 4.22
N LEU A 164 16.60 -2.26 4.33
CA LEU A 164 15.83 -2.17 5.56
C LEU A 164 15.80 -3.47 6.38
N ASP A 165 16.44 -4.54 5.90
CA ASP A 165 16.43 -5.83 6.58
C ASP A 165 17.04 -5.77 7.99
N GLY A 166 16.22 -6.14 8.98
CA GLY A 166 16.53 -6.04 10.40
C GLY A 166 16.32 -4.66 11.02
N ARG A 167 15.90 -3.66 10.23
CA ARG A 167 15.61 -2.29 10.69
C ARG A 167 14.11 -2.02 10.81
N VAL A 168 13.29 -2.80 10.09
CA VAL A 168 11.83 -2.72 10.10
C VAL A 168 11.23 -4.12 10.27
N SER A 169 9.98 -4.20 10.71
CA SER A 169 9.29 -5.48 10.90
C SER A 169 8.87 -6.09 9.58
N ALA A 170 8.35 -5.28 8.65
CA ALA A 170 7.98 -5.74 7.32
C ALA A 170 8.04 -4.61 6.28
N LEU A 171 8.28 -5.00 5.03
CA LEU A 171 8.14 -4.16 3.85
C LEU A 171 7.30 -4.89 2.80
N PHE A 172 6.28 -4.23 2.29
CA PHE A 172 5.51 -4.69 1.14
C PHE A 172 5.58 -3.66 0.01
N GLY A 173 5.71 -4.16 -1.22
CA GLY A 173 5.66 -3.29 -2.40
C GLY A 173 4.24 -3.14 -2.92
N THR A 174 3.96 -2.00 -3.57
CA THR A 174 2.71 -1.66 -4.27
C THR A 174 3.01 -1.03 -5.62
N HIS A 175 2.03 -0.59 -6.37
CA HIS A 175 2.08 0.09 -7.66
C HIS A 175 1.82 -0.79 -8.88
N THR A 176 2.45 -1.96 -9.01
CA THR A 176 2.36 -2.73 -10.26
C THR A 176 1.03 -3.48 -10.40
N HIS A 177 0.24 -3.58 -9.32
CA HIS A 177 -1.05 -4.28 -9.27
C HIS A 177 -0.97 -5.79 -9.56
N VAL A 178 0.23 -6.35 -9.62
CA VAL A 178 0.46 -7.79 -9.88
C VAL A 178 1.17 -8.41 -8.70
N GLN A 179 0.46 -9.27 -7.96
CA GLN A 179 1.04 -9.93 -6.80
C GLN A 179 2.21 -10.82 -7.20
N THR A 180 3.33 -10.66 -6.50
CA THR A 180 4.52 -11.51 -6.68
C THR A 180 4.51 -12.71 -5.74
N SER A 181 5.24 -13.75 -6.10
CA SER A 181 5.30 -15.03 -5.37
C SER A 181 6.45 -15.12 -4.36
N ASP A 182 7.09 -13.98 -4.04
CA ASP A 182 8.33 -13.95 -3.25
C ASP A 182 8.14 -13.51 -1.79
N ALA A 183 6.92 -13.67 -1.26
CA ALA A 183 6.64 -13.44 0.16
C ALA A 183 7.58 -14.27 1.03
N THR A 184 8.36 -13.63 1.90
CA THR A 184 9.42 -14.29 2.67
C THR A 184 9.80 -13.47 3.90
N VAL A 185 10.57 -14.09 4.79
CA VAL A 185 11.31 -13.38 5.85
C VAL A 185 12.76 -13.27 5.44
N LEU A 186 13.28 -12.05 5.37
CA LEU A 186 14.66 -11.77 5.02
C LEU A 186 15.64 -12.20 6.15
N PRO A 187 16.95 -12.35 5.86
CA PRO A 187 17.91 -12.96 6.80
C PRO A 187 17.99 -12.31 8.19
N ASN A 188 17.73 -11.00 8.31
CA ASN A 188 17.79 -10.29 9.58
C ASN A 188 16.40 -10.15 10.26
N GLY A 189 15.34 -10.72 9.67
CA GLY A 189 14.02 -10.85 10.29
C GLY A 189 12.98 -9.84 9.80
N THR A 190 13.20 -9.17 8.68
CA THR A 190 12.16 -8.33 8.04
C THR A 190 11.27 -9.18 7.13
N GLY A 191 9.95 -9.10 7.30
CA GLY A 191 8.99 -9.65 6.35
C GLY A 191 9.03 -8.88 5.03
N TYR A 192 8.90 -9.58 3.89
CA TYR A 192 9.04 -8.95 2.59
C TYR A 192 8.14 -9.58 1.52
N ILE A 193 7.60 -8.74 0.65
CA ILE A 193 7.04 -9.11 -0.65
C ILE A 193 7.32 -8.00 -1.66
N THR A 194 7.71 -8.37 -2.89
CA THR A 194 8.00 -7.38 -3.95
C THR A 194 6.77 -6.58 -4.35
N ASP A 195 5.61 -7.22 -4.52
CA ASP A 195 4.34 -6.51 -4.74
C ASP A 195 3.18 -7.29 -4.13
N ALA A 196 2.34 -6.59 -3.39
CA ALA A 196 1.17 -7.16 -2.72
C ALA A 196 -0.02 -7.39 -3.68
N GLY A 197 0.03 -6.88 -4.91
CA GLY A 197 -1.01 -7.00 -5.90
C GLY A 197 -2.07 -5.89 -5.82
N MET A 198 -3.31 -6.22 -6.16
CA MET A 198 -4.43 -5.27 -6.12
C MET A 198 -5.72 -5.90 -5.59
N THR A 199 -6.61 -5.03 -5.10
CA THR A 199 -8.02 -5.37 -4.88
C THR A 199 -8.85 -4.73 -6.00
N GLY A 200 -9.46 -5.55 -6.85
CA GLY A 200 -10.20 -5.06 -8.01
C GLY A 200 -10.59 -6.17 -8.99
N THR A 201 -11.05 -5.79 -10.17
CA THR A 201 -11.60 -6.70 -11.17
C THR A 201 -10.52 -7.65 -11.73
N ILE A 202 -10.79 -8.97 -11.72
CA ILE A 202 -9.87 -10.02 -12.19
C ILE A 202 -9.58 -9.86 -13.67
N HIS A 203 -10.65 -9.82 -14.50
CA HIS A 203 -10.53 -9.73 -15.95
C HIS A 203 -10.34 -8.27 -16.41
N SER A 204 -9.14 -7.74 -16.14
CA SER A 204 -8.75 -6.36 -16.42
C SER A 204 -7.25 -6.26 -16.73
N VAL A 205 -6.82 -5.13 -17.24
CA VAL A 205 -5.39 -4.76 -17.21
C VAL A 205 -5.22 -3.74 -16.09
N LEU A 206 -4.74 -4.20 -14.93
CA LEU A 206 -4.51 -3.39 -13.73
C LEU A 206 -5.77 -2.61 -13.27
N GLY A 207 -6.96 -3.22 -13.42
CA GLY A 207 -8.25 -2.61 -13.08
C GLY A 207 -8.96 -1.92 -14.25
N VAL A 208 -8.27 -1.64 -15.35
CA VAL A 208 -8.82 -0.98 -16.54
C VAL A 208 -9.32 -2.02 -17.56
N LYS A 209 -10.36 -1.66 -18.35
CA LYS A 209 -10.88 -2.49 -19.45
C LYS A 209 -9.76 -2.88 -20.41
N THR A 210 -9.70 -4.15 -20.76
CA THR A 210 -8.61 -4.75 -21.55
C THR A 210 -8.49 -4.16 -22.94
N ASP A 211 -9.61 -3.93 -23.63
CA ASP A 211 -9.66 -3.37 -24.98
C ASP A 211 -9.07 -1.96 -25.06
N ILE A 212 -9.31 -1.14 -24.05
CA ILE A 212 -8.78 0.23 -23.94
C ILE A 212 -7.24 0.21 -23.87
N ILE A 213 -6.70 -0.62 -22.97
CA ILE A 213 -5.24 -0.70 -22.77
C ILE A 213 -4.55 -1.33 -23.97
N ILE A 214 -5.13 -2.43 -24.53
CA ILE A 214 -4.57 -3.07 -25.72
C ILE A 214 -4.53 -2.07 -26.88
N ASN A 215 -5.63 -1.33 -27.13
CA ASN A 215 -5.66 -0.35 -28.21
C ASN A 215 -4.64 0.78 -27.99
N ARG A 216 -4.52 1.32 -26.76
CA ARG A 216 -3.53 2.33 -26.41
C ARG A 216 -2.10 1.84 -26.69
N LEU A 217 -1.76 0.64 -26.22
CA LEU A 217 -0.41 0.08 -26.41
C LEU A 217 -0.10 -0.24 -27.89
N LYS A 218 -1.09 -0.68 -28.66
CA LYS A 218 -0.93 -0.95 -30.09
C LYS A 218 -0.75 0.32 -30.94
N THR A 219 -1.44 1.39 -30.57
CA THR A 219 -1.50 2.61 -31.40
C THR A 219 -0.63 3.75 -30.90
N GLY A 220 -0.26 3.75 -29.62
CA GLY A 220 0.39 4.88 -28.95
C GLY A 220 -0.53 6.09 -28.73
N LEU A 221 -1.83 5.98 -29.09
CA LEU A 221 -2.76 7.09 -28.92
C LEU A 221 -3.24 7.20 -27.47
N PRO A 222 -3.46 8.42 -26.96
CA PRO A 222 -4.02 8.60 -25.63
C PRO A 222 -5.46 8.03 -25.58
N ALA A 223 -5.80 7.42 -24.45
CA ALA A 223 -7.12 6.87 -24.21
C ALA A 223 -7.60 7.27 -22.81
N ARG A 224 -8.92 7.54 -22.68
CA ARG A 224 -9.53 7.68 -21.37
C ARG A 224 -9.71 6.27 -20.78
N PHE A 225 -9.27 6.09 -19.55
CA PHE A 225 -9.40 4.82 -18.86
C PHE A 225 -10.77 4.69 -18.21
N ASP A 226 -11.44 3.57 -18.53
CA ASP A 226 -12.64 3.12 -17.83
C ASP A 226 -12.29 1.86 -17.05
N LEU A 227 -12.74 1.80 -15.80
CA LEU A 227 -12.52 0.61 -14.97
C LEU A 227 -13.32 -0.59 -15.51
N ALA A 228 -12.73 -1.76 -15.43
CA ALA A 228 -13.38 -3.01 -15.72
C ALA A 228 -14.42 -3.33 -14.63
N LYS A 229 -15.42 -4.16 -14.99
CA LYS A 229 -16.46 -4.66 -14.08
C LYS A 229 -16.51 -6.17 -14.15
N GLY A 230 -16.97 -6.82 -13.09
CA GLY A 230 -17.12 -8.28 -13.01
C GLY A 230 -16.53 -8.83 -11.73
N ASP A 231 -16.13 -10.09 -11.80
CA ASP A 231 -15.54 -10.81 -10.67
C ASP A 231 -14.28 -10.11 -10.19
N CYS A 232 -14.14 -10.00 -8.88
CA CYS A 232 -13.08 -9.29 -8.22
C CYS A 232 -12.20 -10.22 -7.40
N LYS A 233 -11.00 -9.75 -7.11
CA LYS A 233 -10.07 -10.35 -6.16
C LYS A 233 -9.61 -9.33 -5.12
N LEU A 234 -9.19 -9.83 -3.97
CA LEU A 234 -8.40 -9.10 -2.99
C LEU A 234 -7.06 -9.82 -2.87
N GLU A 235 -5.99 -9.11 -3.13
CA GLU A 235 -4.61 -9.59 -2.95
C GLU A 235 -3.90 -8.78 -1.86
N GLY A 236 -3.03 -9.47 -1.13
CA GLY A 236 -2.25 -8.89 -0.06
C GLY A 236 -1.26 -9.87 0.52
N VAL A 237 -0.66 -9.50 1.63
CA VAL A 237 0.29 -10.32 2.40
C VAL A 237 -0.04 -10.23 3.89
N VAL A 238 -0.01 -11.36 4.58
CA VAL A 238 -0.09 -11.43 6.04
C VAL A 238 1.32 -11.60 6.58
N PHE A 239 1.74 -10.65 7.41
CA PHE A 239 2.97 -10.76 8.19
C PHE A 239 2.62 -11.12 9.63
N GLU A 240 3.28 -12.15 10.15
CA GLU A 240 3.25 -12.44 11.58
C GLU A 240 4.52 -11.89 12.23
N VAL A 241 4.34 -10.94 13.14
CA VAL A 241 5.43 -10.22 13.81
C VAL A 241 5.47 -10.61 15.28
N ASP A 242 6.65 -10.97 15.78
CA ASP A 242 6.88 -11.19 17.21
C ASP A 242 6.84 -9.87 17.97
N ASP A 243 5.98 -9.78 18.96
CA ASP A 243 5.71 -8.57 19.72
C ASP A 243 6.89 -8.07 20.54
N SER A 244 7.78 -8.96 20.95
CA SER A 244 8.91 -8.66 21.81
C SER A 244 10.12 -8.15 21.04
N SER A 245 10.47 -8.85 19.96
CA SER A 245 11.61 -8.53 19.09
C SER A 245 11.27 -7.60 17.93
N ALA A 246 9.97 -7.43 17.63
CA ALA A 246 9.46 -6.75 16.43
C ALA A 246 9.94 -7.38 15.10
N LYS A 247 10.45 -8.60 15.12
CA LYS A 247 10.86 -9.34 13.93
C LYS A 247 9.68 -10.09 13.31
N CYS A 248 9.66 -10.16 12.00
CA CYS A 248 8.72 -11.00 11.28
C CYS A 248 9.07 -12.48 11.47
N ILE A 249 8.04 -13.30 11.73
CA ILE A 249 8.14 -14.74 11.90
C ILE A 249 7.75 -15.46 10.61
N SER A 250 6.69 -14.95 9.96
CA SER A 250 6.19 -15.50 8.71
C SER A 250 5.63 -14.40 7.80
N ALA A 251 5.72 -14.62 6.50
CA ALA A 251 5.13 -13.78 5.47
C ALA A 251 4.39 -14.70 4.47
N GLU A 252 3.10 -14.48 4.31
CA GLU A 252 2.24 -15.31 3.48
C GLU A 252 1.40 -14.43 2.55
N SER A 253 1.56 -14.58 1.23
CA SER A 253 0.70 -13.92 0.26
C SER A 253 -0.71 -14.53 0.32
N ILE A 254 -1.73 -13.67 0.25
CA ILE A 254 -3.14 -14.10 0.24
C ILE A 254 -3.85 -13.61 -1.01
N ARG A 255 -4.80 -14.41 -1.47
CA ARG A 255 -5.75 -14.04 -2.52
C ARG A 255 -7.14 -14.58 -2.20
N ILE A 256 -8.13 -13.69 -2.29
CA ILE A 256 -9.56 -13.99 -2.12
C ILE A 256 -10.26 -13.67 -3.44
N GLU A 257 -11.12 -14.57 -3.89
CA GLU A 257 -11.97 -14.41 -5.10
C GLU A 257 -13.45 -14.60 -4.74
#